data_97746679b48439b2868cbaab2bae4fed
#
_entry.id   97746679b48439b2868cbaab2bae4fed
#
_cell.length_a   1.000
_cell.length_b   1.000
_cell.length_c   1.000
_cell.angle_alpha   90.00
_cell.angle_beta   90.00
_cell.angle_gamma   90.00
#
_symmetry.space_group_name_H-M   'P 1'
#
loop_
_entity.id
_entity.type
_entity.pdbx_description
1 polymer ?
#
loop_
_entity_poly.entity_id
_entity_poly.type
_entity_poly.pdbx_seq_one_letter_code
_entity_poly.pdbx_strand_id
1 'polypeptide(L)'
;MPGYLPGVDQEHAGVIRHGAKVLYAYSEATVPKITVILRKAYGGGYIAMNSRHLGADFMFAWPIAEIAVMGPEGAANIIFRKEIMEAEDQNAMRQEKVKEY
;
A
#
# COMPACT_ATOMS: atom_id res chain seq x y z
N MET A 1 -0.42 7.54 1.74
CA MET A 1 -1.54 6.55 1.72
C MET A 1 -1.01 5.17 2.10
N PRO A 2 -1.21 4.73 3.32
CA PRO A 2 -0.74 3.41 3.76
C PRO A 2 -1.65 2.24 3.30
N GLY A 3 -2.69 2.52 2.54
CA GLY A 3 -3.62 1.54 2.01
C GLY A 3 -5.07 1.81 2.43
N TYR A 4 -5.97 0.94 2.03
CA TYR A 4 -7.33 0.90 2.57
C TYR A 4 -7.32 0.31 3.98
N LEU A 5 -8.25 0.76 4.82
CA LEU A 5 -8.39 0.20 6.15
C LEU A 5 -8.85 -1.26 6.05
N PRO A 6 -8.08 -2.23 6.54
CA PRO A 6 -8.46 -3.63 6.48
C PRO A 6 -9.43 -4.00 7.61
N GLY A 7 -10.10 -5.13 7.46
CA GLY A 7 -10.95 -5.71 8.47
C GLY A 7 -12.30 -6.16 7.95
N VAL A 8 -12.89 -7.11 8.63
CA VAL A 8 -14.19 -7.70 8.26
C VAL A 8 -15.30 -6.64 8.26
N ASP A 9 -15.32 -5.78 9.26
CA ASP A 9 -16.33 -4.73 9.37
C ASP A 9 -16.24 -3.72 8.23
N GLN A 10 -15.02 -3.35 7.82
CA GLN A 10 -14.78 -2.47 6.68
C GLN A 10 -15.18 -3.13 5.37
N GLU A 11 -14.93 -4.41 5.21
CA GLU A 11 -15.36 -5.17 4.04
C GLU A 11 -16.89 -5.26 3.96
N HIS A 12 -17.56 -5.55 5.07
CA HIS A 12 -19.01 -5.56 5.16
C HIS A 12 -19.62 -4.17 4.94
N ALA A 13 -18.95 -3.12 5.38
CA ALA A 13 -19.34 -1.74 5.09
C ALA A 13 -19.08 -1.31 3.64
N GLY A 14 -18.43 -2.14 2.84
CA GLY A 14 -18.23 -1.94 1.41
C GLY A 14 -16.99 -1.14 1.04
N VAL A 15 -15.89 -1.24 1.79
CA VAL A 15 -14.65 -0.51 1.51
C VAL A 15 -14.12 -0.76 0.09
N ILE A 16 -14.20 -2.01 -0.41
CA ILE A 16 -13.75 -2.36 -1.76
C ILE A 16 -14.67 -1.74 -2.81
N ARG A 17 -15.97 -1.81 -2.60
CA ARG A 17 -16.98 -1.22 -3.51
C ARG A 17 -16.86 0.30 -3.58
N HIS A 18 -16.68 0.97 -2.43
CA HIS A 18 -16.50 2.42 -2.38
C HIS A 18 -15.13 2.83 -2.93
N GLY A 19 -14.09 2.03 -2.68
CA GLY A 19 -12.78 2.23 -3.27
C GLY A 19 -12.78 2.13 -4.80
N ALA A 20 -13.58 1.23 -5.37
CA ALA A 20 -13.75 1.11 -6.82
C ALA A 20 -14.34 2.37 -7.44
N LYS A 21 -15.20 3.11 -6.74
CA LYS A 21 -15.73 4.40 -7.22
C LYS A 21 -14.64 5.46 -7.35
N VAL A 22 -13.66 5.47 -6.47
CA VAL A 22 -12.50 6.37 -6.54
C VAL A 22 -11.63 6.04 -7.75
N LEU A 23 -11.34 4.75 -7.96
CA LEU A 23 -10.65 4.26 -9.17
C LEU A 23 -11.34 4.72 -10.45
N TYR A 24 -12.64 4.53 -10.52
CA TYR A 24 -13.45 4.91 -11.66
C TYR A 24 -13.41 6.43 -11.91
N ALA A 25 -13.58 7.23 -10.88
CA ALA A 25 -13.58 8.68 -10.98
C ALA A 25 -12.24 9.23 -11.52
N TYR A 26 -11.12 8.73 -11.02
CA TYR A 26 -9.80 9.14 -11.53
C TYR A 26 -9.55 8.64 -12.95
N SER A 27 -9.99 7.44 -13.30
CA SER A 27 -9.83 6.89 -14.66
C SER A 27 -10.63 7.67 -15.70
N GLU A 28 -11.82 8.13 -15.36
CA GLU A 28 -12.72 8.88 -16.25
C GLU A 28 -12.40 10.37 -16.35
N ALA A 29 -11.74 10.94 -15.35
CA ALA A 29 -11.45 12.37 -15.33
C ALA A 29 -10.57 12.80 -16.52
N THR A 30 -10.98 13.88 -17.19
CA THR A 30 -10.30 14.43 -18.38
C THR A 30 -9.45 15.66 -18.08
N VAL A 31 -9.33 16.03 -16.83
CA VAL A 31 -8.51 17.14 -16.35
C VAL A 31 -7.06 16.70 -16.16
N PRO A 32 -6.08 17.62 -16.13
CA PRO A 32 -4.72 17.31 -15.76
C PRO A 32 -4.67 16.66 -14.36
N LYS A 33 -3.94 15.56 -14.27
CA LYS A 33 -3.82 14.77 -13.04
C LYS A 33 -2.36 14.67 -12.62
N ILE A 34 -2.05 15.23 -11.46
CA ILE A 34 -0.71 15.28 -10.90
C ILE A 34 -0.73 14.68 -9.50
N THR A 35 0.18 13.77 -9.23
CA THR A 35 0.31 13.10 -7.93
C THR A 35 1.71 13.32 -7.36
N VAL A 36 1.77 13.67 -6.08
CA VAL A 36 3.03 13.78 -5.34
C VAL A 36 2.98 12.81 -4.16
N ILE A 37 3.89 11.86 -4.14
CA ILE A 37 4.02 10.89 -3.07
C ILE A 37 4.95 11.46 -1.99
N LEU A 38 4.41 11.76 -0.81
CA LEU A 38 5.17 12.34 0.28
C LEU A 38 5.96 11.29 1.06
N ARG A 39 5.36 10.12 1.34
CA ARG A 39 6.00 9.04 2.09
C ARG A 39 5.43 7.68 1.68
N LYS A 40 4.39 7.19 2.34
CA LYS A 40 3.83 5.84 2.14
C LYS A 40 2.81 5.81 1.00
N ALA A 41 3.01 4.89 0.07
CA ALA A 41 2.10 4.61 -1.03
C ALA A 41 2.00 3.09 -1.24
N TYR A 42 1.04 2.43 -0.59
CA TYR A 42 0.95 0.99 -0.52
C TYR A 42 -0.30 0.43 -1.21
N GLY A 43 -0.11 -0.60 -2.02
CA GLY A 43 -1.13 -1.47 -2.57
C GLY A 43 -2.25 -0.77 -3.32
N GLY A 44 -3.46 -1.30 -3.15
CA GLY A 44 -4.66 -0.80 -3.83
C GLY A 44 -5.03 0.64 -3.48
N GLY A 45 -4.75 1.07 -2.26
CA GLY A 45 -4.95 2.47 -1.85
C GLY A 45 -4.07 3.45 -2.61
N TYR A 46 -2.82 3.10 -2.83
CA TYR A 46 -1.91 3.88 -3.68
C TYR A 46 -2.42 3.94 -5.12
N ILE A 47 -2.82 2.80 -5.69
CA ILE A 47 -3.32 2.74 -7.07
C ILE A 47 -4.57 3.60 -7.23
N ALA A 48 -5.52 3.51 -6.29
CA ALA A 48 -6.78 4.25 -6.34
C ALA A 48 -6.62 5.77 -6.23
N MET A 49 -5.57 6.26 -5.60
CA MET A 49 -5.33 7.68 -5.39
C MET A 49 -4.55 8.31 -6.55
N ASN A 50 -5.12 8.22 -7.76
CA ASN A 50 -4.57 8.84 -8.96
C ASN A 50 -3.14 8.39 -9.28
N SER A 51 -2.90 7.07 -9.32
CA SER A 51 -1.63 6.52 -9.74
C SER A 51 -1.45 6.60 -11.27
N ARG A 52 -0.24 6.33 -11.72
CA ARG A 52 0.04 6.21 -13.16
C ARG A 52 -0.79 5.12 -13.83
N HIS A 53 -1.15 4.06 -13.10
CA HIS A 53 -2.01 2.99 -13.58
C HIS A 53 -3.41 3.48 -14.01
N LEU A 54 -3.87 4.59 -13.43
CA LEU A 54 -5.14 5.25 -13.76
C LEU A 54 -4.98 6.41 -14.74
N GLY A 55 -3.82 6.58 -15.33
CA GLY A 55 -3.55 7.63 -16.31
C GLY A 55 -3.16 8.98 -15.71
N ALA A 56 -2.51 9.01 -14.55
CA ALA A 56 -1.91 10.24 -14.04
C ALA A 56 -0.90 10.80 -15.05
N ASP A 57 -0.99 12.09 -15.33
CA ASP A 57 -0.12 12.76 -16.31
C ASP A 57 1.30 12.90 -15.77
N PHE A 58 1.43 13.29 -14.50
CA PHE A 58 2.69 13.40 -13.80
C PHE A 58 2.63 12.76 -12.42
N MET A 59 3.70 12.05 -12.07
CA MET A 59 3.90 11.51 -10.74
C MET A 59 5.29 11.88 -10.23
N PHE A 60 5.31 12.45 -9.03
CA PHE A 60 6.52 12.81 -8.32
C PHE A 60 6.56 12.08 -6.98
N ALA A 61 7.74 11.81 -6.49
CA ALA A 61 7.93 11.22 -5.18
C ALA A 61 9.06 11.93 -4.43
N TRP A 62 8.86 12.18 -3.16
CA TRP A 62 9.92 12.66 -2.29
C TRP A 62 10.99 11.57 -2.11
N PRO A 63 12.25 11.93 -1.81
CA PRO A 63 13.32 10.94 -1.61
C PRO A 63 13.04 9.91 -0.51
N ILE A 64 12.17 10.23 0.45
CA ILE A 64 11.75 9.35 1.54
C ILE A 64 10.50 8.54 1.21
N ALA A 65 10.01 8.57 -0.03
CA ALA A 65 8.81 7.83 -0.42
C ALA A 65 9.04 6.32 -0.37
N GLU A 66 8.04 5.63 0.16
CA GLU A 66 7.99 4.17 0.26
C GLU A 66 6.84 3.68 -0.62
N ILE A 67 7.16 3.05 -1.75
CA ILE A 67 6.17 2.56 -2.72
C ILE A 67 6.28 1.04 -2.78
N ALA A 68 5.24 0.34 -2.35
CA ALA A 68 5.21 -1.12 -2.29
C ALA A 68 3.79 -1.68 -2.33
N VAL A 69 3.67 -3.00 -2.45
CA VAL A 69 2.38 -3.68 -2.30
C VAL A 69 1.88 -3.58 -0.86
N MET A 70 2.79 -3.74 0.11
CA MET A 70 2.51 -3.53 1.54
C MET A 70 3.78 -3.05 2.25
N GLY A 71 3.62 -2.52 3.46
CA GLY A 71 4.75 -2.11 4.28
C GLY A 71 5.66 -3.27 4.65
N PRO A 72 6.97 -3.03 4.88
CA PRO A 72 7.96 -4.08 5.13
C PRO A 72 7.65 -4.94 6.36
N GLU A 73 7.08 -4.38 7.41
CA GLU A 73 6.68 -5.15 8.60
C GLU A 73 5.58 -6.16 8.29
N GLY A 74 4.57 -5.75 7.53
CA GLY A 74 3.49 -6.64 7.09
C GLY A 74 3.99 -7.72 6.16
N ALA A 75 4.82 -7.35 5.19
CA ALA A 75 5.42 -8.27 4.24
C ALA A 75 6.30 -9.32 4.93
N ALA A 76 7.18 -8.92 5.84
CA ALA A 76 8.04 -9.82 6.59
C ALA A 76 7.22 -10.83 7.42
N ASN A 77 6.16 -10.39 8.08
CA ASN A 77 5.27 -11.28 8.84
C ASN A 77 4.55 -12.34 7.99
N ILE A 78 4.32 -12.06 6.72
CA ILE A 78 3.68 -13.00 5.80
C ILE A 78 4.70 -13.92 5.16
N ILE A 79 5.74 -13.35 4.56
CA ILE A 79 6.72 -14.09 3.75
C ILE A 79 7.59 -14.99 4.63
N PHE A 80 8.07 -14.46 5.76
CA PHE A 80 8.98 -15.15 6.68
C PHE A 80 8.28 -15.69 7.93
N ARG A 81 6.97 -15.92 7.86
CA ARG A 81 6.16 -16.34 9.02
C ARG A 81 6.74 -17.57 9.73
N LYS A 82 7.18 -18.58 8.99
CA LYS A 82 7.72 -19.82 9.58
C LYS A 82 9.02 -19.54 10.31
N GLU A 83 9.96 -18.83 9.68
CA GLU A 83 11.27 -18.50 10.26
C GLU A 83 11.11 -17.67 11.54
N ILE A 84 10.16 -16.72 11.55
CA ILE A 84 9.87 -15.89 12.71
C ILE A 84 9.28 -16.72 13.84
N MET A 85 8.37 -17.66 13.54
CA MET A 85 7.73 -18.50 14.58
C MET A 85 8.68 -19.54 15.19
N GLU A 86 9.67 -20.00 14.42
CA GLU A 86 10.65 -21.00 14.85
C GLU A 86 11.87 -20.38 15.56
N ALA A 87 12.01 -19.06 15.54
CA ALA A 87 13.11 -18.36 16.17
C ALA A 87 12.95 -18.28 17.71
N GLU A 88 14.07 -18.39 18.42
CA GLU A 88 14.09 -18.23 19.89
C GLU A 88 13.67 -16.82 20.31
N ASP A 89 14.15 -15.79 19.58
CA ASP A 89 13.71 -14.39 19.70
C ASP A 89 12.97 -13.96 18.44
N GLN A 90 11.65 -14.07 18.49
CA GLN A 90 10.78 -13.72 17.36
C GLN A 90 10.84 -12.23 16.99
N ASN A 91 11.06 -11.35 17.97
CA ASN A 91 11.13 -9.91 17.69
C ASN A 91 12.43 -9.53 16.98
N ALA A 92 13.56 -10.09 17.41
CA ALA A 92 14.84 -9.87 16.74
C ALA A 92 14.82 -10.42 15.30
N MET A 93 14.30 -11.63 15.11
CA MET A 93 14.15 -12.22 13.77
C MET A 93 13.23 -11.39 12.89
N ARG A 94 12.12 -10.92 13.41
CA ARG A 94 11.20 -10.04 12.66
C ARG A 94 11.89 -8.76 12.18
N GLN A 95 12.65 -8.10 13.05
CA GLN A 95 13.38 -6.89 12.68
C GLN A 95 14.45 -7.14 11.63
N GLU A 96 15.14 -8.26 11.70
CA GLU A 96 16.11 -8.69 10.70
C GLU A 96 15.43 -8.89 9.34
N LYS A 97 14.32 -9.61 9.30
CA LYS A 97 13.55 -9.87 8.08
C LYS A 97 12.91 -8.61 7.48
N VAL A 98 12.52 -7.65 8.30
CA VAL A 98 12.06 -6.33 7.83
C VAL A 98 13.17 -5.57 7.10
N LYS A 99 14.43 -5.71 7.55
CA LYS A 99 15.58 -5.09 6.86
C LYS A 99 15.99 -5.82 5.58
N GLU A 100 15.78 -7.14 5.54
CA GLU A 100 16.06 -7.96 4.37
C GLU A 100 15.05 -7.68 3.23
N TYR A 101 13.78 -7.44 3.57
CA TYR A 101 12.72 -7.14 2.62
C TYR A 101 12.85 -5.72 2.05
#